data_bae5ec7fdbc103aa9d014131127e8f4a
#
_entry.id   bae5ec7fdbc103aa9d014131127e8f4a
#
_cell.length_a   1.000
_cell.length_b   1.000
_cell.length_c   1.000
_cell.angle_alpha   90.00
_cell.angle_beta   90.00
_cell.angle_gamma   90.00
#
_symmetry.space_group_name_H-M   'P 1'
#
loop_
_entity.id
_entity.type
_entity.pdbx_description
1 polymer ?
#
loop_
_entity_poly.entity_id
_entity_poly.type
_entity_poly.pdbx_seq_one_letter_code
_entity_poly.pdbx_strand_id
1 'polypeptide(L)'
;DEDTELLFLKKYADKNLMTFRYEDRKLVRSEDQLTEINQRVRQKEKGPFIVCVDTSESMTGRPEQIAKVLCMGILKMAINENRRAYLINFSRGIKTLDLYNIADSIDEIAAFLRMSFYGGTDVSLALYETIRQLKGNDYEDADVLIISDFIMYKIDDDVLREVRFFQQNKGTQFHSLTLSKEANPEVLEFFD
;
A
#
# COMPACT_ATOMS: atom_id res chain seq x y z
N ASP A 1 20.55 8.64 12.15
CA ASP A 1 21.89 8.06 12.20
C ASP A 1 22.02 7.14 10.98
N GLU A 2 22.86 7.50 9.99
CA GLU A 2 22.97 6.79 8.71
C GLU A 2 23.28 5.30 8.88
N ASP A 3 24.05 4.95 9.90
CA ASP A 3 24.40 3.57 10.20
C ASP A 3 23.20 2.72 10.63
N THR A 4 22.22 3.32 11.31
CA THR A 4 21.01 2.63 11.77
C THR A 4 20.05 2.32 10.61
N GLU A 5 19.94 3.24 9.64
CA GLU A 5 19.12 3.03 8.44
C GLU A 5 19.71 1.96 7.52
N LEU A 6 21.04 1.97 7.36
CA LEU A 6 21.76 0.97 6.57
C LEU A 6 21.63 -0.43 7.18
N LEU A 7 21.69 -0.52 8.52
CA LEU A 7 21.50 -1.77 9.25
C LEU A 7 20.05 -2.29 9.12
N PHE A 8 19.06 -1.39 9.14
CA PHE A 8 17.66 -1.74 8.94
C PHE A 8 17.43 -2.29 7.53
N LEU A 9 17.91 -1.59 6.50
CA LEU A 9 17.79 -2.02 5.11
C LEU A 9 18.50 -3.35 4.84
N LYS A 10 19.67 -3.57 5.45
CA LYS A 10 20.40 -4.82 5.35
C LYS A 10 19.64 -5.97 6.01
N LYS A 11 19.13 -5.79 7.24
CA LYS A 11 18.35 -6.81 7.94
C LYS A 11 17.02 -7.11 7.24
N TYR A 12 16.42 -6.11 6.61
CA TYR A 12 15.21 -6.30 5.79
C TYR A 12 15.51 -7.13 4.53
N ALA A 13 16.61 -6.81 3.82
CA ALA A 13 17.06 -7.55 2.65
C ALA A 13 17.44 -9.00 2.97
N ASP A 14 18.07 -9.23 4.14
CA ASP A 14 18.49 -10.55 4.62
C ASP A 14 17.35 -11.37 5.25
N LYS A 15 16.10 -10.87 5.23
CA LYS A 15 14.92 -11.47 5.91
C LYS A 15 15.10 -11.69 7.43
N ASN A 16 16.03 -10.98 8.05
CA ASN A 16 16.36 -11.08 9.46
C ASN A 16 15.75 -9.96 10.32
N LEU A 17 14.73 -9.29 9.83
CA LEU A 17 13.95 -8.34 10.63
C LEU A 17 13.04 -9.12 11.57
N MET A 18 13.39 -9.13 12.85
CA MET A 18 12.46 -9.56 13.89
C MET A 18 11.41 -8.48 14.09
N THR A 19 10.25 -8.67 13.49
CA THR A 19 9.06 -7.87 13.78
C THR A 19 8.36 -8.51 14.97
N PHE A 20 8.11 -7.74 16.02
CA PHE A 20 7.25 -8.20 17.11
C PHE A 20 5.81 -8.18 16.61
N ARG A 21 5.28 -9.35 16.32
CA ARG A 21 3.86 -9.53 16.08
C ARG A 21 3.19 -9.70 17.45
N TYR A 22 2.34 -8.76 17.85
CA TYR A 22 1.44 -8.97 18.98
C TYR A 22 0.42 -10.03 18.57
N GLU A 23 0.63 -11.27 18.98
CA GLU A 23 -0.42 -12.30 18.95
C GLU A 23 -1.11 -12.31 20.31
N ASP A 24 -2.40 -11.92 20.34
CA ASP A 24 -3.26 -12.21 21.47
C ASP A 24 -3.37 -13.72 21.61
N ARG A 25 -2.56 -14.31 22.47
CA ARG A 25 -2.62 -15.74 22.79
C ARG A 25 -3.87 -16.00 23.64
N LYS A 26 -4.99 -16.24 23.01
CA LYS A 26 -6.06 -17.02 23.66
C LYS A 26 -5.57 -18.45 23.80
N LEU A 27 -5.40 -18.90 25.05
CA LEU A 27 -5.11 -20.31 25.37
C LEU A 27 -6.25 -21.17 24.85
N VAL A 28 -6.07 -21.80 23.71
CA VAL A 28 -6.98 -22.78 23.13
C VAL A 28 -6.60 -24.15 23.66
N ARG A 29 -7.51 -24.81 24.36
CA ARG A 29 -7.27 -26.08 25.09
C ARG A 29 -7.48 -27.37 24.28
N SER A 30 -7.74 -27.31 22.97
CA SER A 30 -7.89 -28.52 22.15
C SER A 30 -7.20 -28.40 20.79
N GLU A 31 -6.54 -29.48 20.35
CA GLU A 31 -5.87 -29.57 19.04
C GLU A 31 -6.86 -29.40 17.86
N ASP A 32 -8.11 -29.84 18.03
CA ASP A 32 -9.16 -29.73 17.00
C ASP A 32 -9.51 -28.25 16.71
N GLN A 33 -9.58 -27.39 17.74
CA GLN A 33 -9.84 -25.96 17.57
C GLN A 33 -8.66 -25.22 16.91
N LEU A 34 -7.43 -25.65 17.19
CA LEU A 34 -6.22 -25.11 16.54
C LEU A 34 -6.21 -25.45 15.04
N THR A 35 -6.69 -26.62 14.69
CA THR A 35 -6.76 -27.07 13.29
C THR A 35 -7.83 -26.27 12.53
N GLU A 36 -9.00 -26.03 13.13
CA GLU A 36 -10.06 -25.21 12.53
C GLU A 36 -9.67 -23.73 12.40
N ILE A 37 -9.02 -23.16 13.44
CA ILE A 37 -8.52 -21.77 13.40
C ILE A 37 -7.44 -21.63 12.34
N ASN A 38 -6.50 -22.56 12.27
CA ASN A 38 -5.46 -22.55 11.24
C ASN A 38 -6.03 -22.77 9.83
N GLN A 39 -7.09 -23.55 9.66
CA GLN A 39 -7.78 -23.70 8.38
C GLN A 39 -8.53 -22.41 8.00
N ARG A 40 -9.23 -21.75 8.93
CA ARG A 40 -9.93 -20.47 8.68
C ARG A 40 -8.97 -19.32 8.40
N VAL A 41 -7.81 -19.28 9.06
CA VAL A 41 -6.76 -18.29 8.81
C VAL A 41 -6.05 -18.54 7.46
N ARG A 42 -5.95 -19.80 7.02
CA ARG A 42 -5.40 -20.16 5.70
C ARG A 42 -6.37 -19.94 4.54
N GLN A 43 -7.67 -19.82 4.79
CA GLN A 43 -8.69 -19.78 3.74
C GLN A 43 -9.19 -18.38 3.36
N LYS A 44 -8.74 -17.31 4.00
CA LYS A 44 -8.97 -15.99 3.42
C LYS A 44 -7.92 -15.82 2.32
N GLU A 45 -8.31 -16.11 1.08
CA GLU A 45 -7.48 -15.75 -0.08
C GLU A 45 -7.13 -14.26 0.06
N LYS A 46 -5.85 -13.97 0.08
CA LYS A 46 -5.38 -12.58 0.17
C LYS A 46 -5.78 -11.87 -1.11
N GLY A 47 -6.50 -10.77 -0.99
CA GLY A 47 -6.92 -9.95 -2.12
C GLY A 47 -5.74 -9.38 -2.93
N PRO A 48 -5.99 -8.77 -4.08
CA PRO A 48 -4.98 -8.08 -4.86
C PRO A 48 -4.41 -6.86 -4.11
N PHE A 49 -3.36 -6.24 -4.64
CA PHE A 49 -2.82 -4.98 -4.12
C PHE A 49 -3.26 -3.79 -4.97
N ILE A 50 -3.61 -2.68 -4.33
CA ILE A 50 -3.67 -1.36 -4.97
C ILE A 50 -2.60 -0.49 -4.30
N VAL A 51 -1.61 -0.04 -5.06
CA VAL A 51 -0.48 0.75 -4.55
C VAL A 51 -0.49 2.13 -5.18
N CYS A 52 -0.74 3.15 -4.37
CA CYS A 52 -0.71 4.55 -4.76
C CYS A 52 0.66 5.14 -4.40
N VAL A 53 1.36 5.70 -5.37
CA VAL A 53 2.68 6.30 -5.19
C VAL A 53 2.61 7.79 -5.54
N ASP A 54 2.95 8.61 -4.56
CA ASP A 54 3.06 10.05 -4.74
C ASP A 54 4.31 10.39 -5.55
N THR A 55 4.11 11.16 -6.61
CA THR A 55 5.16 11.65 -7.52
C THR A 55 5.14 13.18 -7.62
N SER A 56 4.64 13.85 -6.58
CA SER A 56 4.62 15.30 -6.46
C SER A 56 6.04 15.90 -6.31
N GLU A 57 6.14 17.21 -6.40
CA GLU A 57 7.42 17.92 -6.35
C GLU A 57 8.12 17.77 -4.97
N SER A 58 7.35 17.73 -3.87
CA SER A 58 7.87 17.53 -2.52
C SER A 58 8.52 16.17 -2.32
N MET A 59 8.11 15.18 -3.10
CA MET A 59 8.70 13.84 -3.10
C MET A 59 10.03 13.75 -3.84
N THR A 60 10.47 14.81 -4.55
CA THR A 60 11.69 14.78 -5.39
C THR A 60 12.92 14.39 -4.58
N GLY A 61 13.74 13.51 -5.15
CA GLY A 61 15.01 13.06 -4.56
C GLY A 61 14.89 11.81 -3.72
N ARG A 62 15.29 11.85 -2.44
CA ARG A 62 15.34 10.69 -1.56
C ARG A 62 13.96 10.07 -1.26
N PRO A 63 12.90 10.84 -0.96
CA PRO A 63 11.57 10.26 -0.73
C PRO A 63 11.06 9.48 -1.95
N GLU A 64 11.21 10.02 -3.15
CA GLU A 64 10.82 9.37 -4.40
C GLU A 64 11.56 8.02 -4.60
N GLN A 65 12.87 8.00 -4.33
CA GLN A 65 13.67 6.77 -4.43
C GLN A 65 13.18 5.71 -3.45
N ILE A 66 12.90 6.10 -2.21
CA ILE A 66 12.37 5.21 -1.19
C ILE A 66 11.01 4.67 -1.61
N ALA A 67 10.09 5.52 -2.07
CA ALA A 67 8.77 5.13 -2.54
C ALA A 67 8.84 4.08 -3.66
N LYS A 68 9.73 4.29 -4.64
CA LYS A 68 9.96 3.35 -5.75
C LYS A 68 10.48 2.00 -5.27
N VAL A 69 11.45 2.00 -4.35
CA VAL A 69 12.00 0.76 -3.77
C VAL A 69 10.93 0.00 -2.98
N LEU A 70 10.12 0.70 -2.20
CA LEU A 70 9.00 0.10 -1.45
C LEU A 70 7.96 -0.50 -2.40
N CYS A 71 7.57 0.25 -3.44
CA CYS A 71 6.65 -0.25 -4.46
C CYS A 71 7.17 -1.55 -5.09
N MET A 72 8.45 -1.60 -5.48
CA MET A 72 9.07 -2.83 -6.02
C MET A 72 9.08 -3.97 -5.00
N GLY A 73 9.27 -3.67 -3.71
CA GLY A 73 9.18 -4.66 -2.63
C GLY A 73 7.78 -5.28 -2.52
N ILE A 74 6.74 -4.46 -2.62
CA ILE A 74 5.34 -4.90 -2.59
C ILE A 74 5.03 -5.76 -3.83
N LEU A 75 5.46 -5.32 -5.01
CA LEU A 75 5.26 -6.10 -6.24
C LEU A 75 5.96 -7.47 -6.17
N LYS A 76 7.15 -7.54 -5.56
CA LYS A 76 7.82 -8.81 -5.30
C LYS A 76 7.03 -9.70 -4.33
N MET A 77 6.40 -9.12 -3.31
CA MET A 77 5.49 -9.86 -2.43
C MET A 77 4.27 -10.37 -3.20
N ALA A 78 3.67 -9.54 -4.05
CA ALA A 78 2.55 -9.91 -4.90
C ALA A 78 2.88 -11.10 -5.80
N ILE A 79 4.06 -11.09 -6.45
CA ILE A 79 4.55 -12.24 -7.25
C ILE A 79 4.64 -13.51 -6.39
N ASN A 80 5.29 -13.42 -5.22
CA ASN A 80 5.50 -14.58 -4.34
C ASN A 80 4.19 -15.15 -3.80
N GLU A 81 3.17 -14.33 -3.64
CA GLU A 81 1.83 -14.68 -3.15
C GLU A 81 0.83 -14.96 -4.28
N ASN A 82 1.26 -14.87 -5.54
CA ASN A 82 0.41 -14.99 -6.74
C ASN A 82 -0.81 -14.05 -6.71
N ARG A 83 -0.58 -12.79 -6.32
CA ARG A 83 -1.59 -11.74 -6.23
C ARG A 83 -1.44 -10.75 -7.38
N ARG A 84 -2.56 -10.23 -7.88
CA ARG A 84 -2.56 -9.12 -8.85
C ARG A 84 -2.17 -7.81 -8.16
N ALA A 85 -1.73 -6.84 -8.94
CA ALA A 85 -1.45 -5.51 -8.44
C ALA A 85 -1.96 -4.43 -9.39
N TYR A 86 -2.44 -3.33 -8.83
CA TYR A 86 -2.82 -2.12 -9.54
C TYR A 86 -1.98 -0.96 -9.01
N LEU A 87 -1.22 -0.32 -9.88
CA LEU A 87 -0.38 0.81 -9.51
C LEU A 87 -1.04 2.12 -9.92
N ILE A 88 -0.97 3.11 -9.05
CA ILE A 88 -1.45 4.47 -9.28
C ILE A 88 -0.32 5.43 -8.91
N ASN A 89 0.29 6.10 -9.91
CA ASN A 89 1.12 7.27 -9.65
C ASN A 89 0.22 8.50 -9.64
N PHE A 90 0.37 9.35 -8.63
CA PHE A 90 -0.44 10.56 -8.50
C PHE A 90 0.40 11.80 -8.16
N SER A 91 -0.10 12.95 -8.59
CA SER A 91 0.32 14.30 -8.23
C SER A 91 -0.87 15.25 -8.42
N ARG A 92 -0.85 16.18 -9.37
CA ARG A 92 -2.04 16.92 -9.88
C ARG A 92 -2.88 16.12 -10.87
N GLY A 93 -2.42 14.96 -11.28
CA GLY A 93 -3.09 14.00 -12.14
C GLY A 93 -2.70 12.60 -11.75
N ILE A 94 -3.28 11.62 -12.42
CA ILE A 94 -2.97 10.21 -12.16
C ILE A 94 -2.49 9.50 -13.41
N LYS A 95 -1.67 8.49 -13.23
CA LYS A 95 -1.38 7.42 -14.18
C LYS A 95 -1.54 6.09 -13.49
N THR A 96 -2.06 5.13 -14.21
CA THR A 96 -2.37 3.80 -13.68
C THR A 96 -1.72 2.70 -14.51
N LEU A 97 -1.44 1.59 -13.86
CA LEU A 97 -0.93 0.37 -14.49
C LEU A 97 -1.58 -0.84 -13.81
N ASP A 98 -2.36 -1.59 -14.60
CA ASP A 98 -2.99 -2.84 -14.15
C ASP A 98 -2.04 -4.01 -14.44
N LEU A 99 -1.67 -4.76 -13.40
CA LEU A 99 -0.70 -5.83 -13.47
C LEU A 99 -1.38 -7.18 -13.19
N TYR A 100 -1.86 -7.80 -14.27
CA TYR A 100 -2.41 -9.16 -14.19
C TYR A 100 -1.30 -10.19 -13.95
N ASN A 101 -0.21 -10.08 -14.71
CA ASN A 101 0.99 -10.91 -14.54
C ASN A 101 2.19 -10.00 -14.30
N ILE A 102 2.53 -9.81 -13.03
CA ILE A 102 3.58 -8.88 -12.60
C ILE A 102 4.95 -9.33 -13.12
N ALA A 103 5.20 -10.65 -13.16
CA ALA A 103 6.49 -11.19 -13.56
C ALA A 103 6.85 -10.88 -15.02
N ASP A 104 5.85 -10.85 -15.90
CA ASP A 104 6.02 -10.55 -17.33
C ASP A 104 6.03 -9.04 -17.62
N SER A 105 5.64 -8.20 -16.66
CA SER A 105 5.46 -6.74 -16.82
C SER A 105 6.60 -5.91 -16.25
N ILE A 106 7.79 -6.48 -16.03
CA ILE A 106 8.91 -5.79 -15.36
C ILE A 106 9.33 -4.52 -16.11
N ASP A 107 9.39 -4.54 -17.45
CA ASP A 107 9.76 -3.38 -18.24
C ASP A 107 8.70 -2.27 -18.17
N GLU A 108 7.42 -2.62 -18.15
CA GLU A 108 6.31 -1.69 -17.98
C GLU A 108 6.33 -1.05 -16.59
N ILE A 109 6.59 -1.84 -15.55
CA ILE A 109 6.75 -1.37 -14.18
C ILE A 109 7.92 -0.40 -14.09
N ALA A 110 9.08 -0.76 -14.66
CA ALA A 110 10.25 0.10 -14.68
C ALA A 110 9.99 1.43 -15.40
N ALA A 111 9.28 1.39 -16.53
CA ALA A 111 8.90 2.59 -17.27
C ALA A 111 7.91 3.44 -16.45
N PHE A 112 6.91 2.80 -15.81
CA PHE A 112 5.92 3.46 -14.96
C PHE A 112 6.54 4.14 -13.75
N LEU A 113 7.46 3.48 -13.04
CA LEU A 113 8.14 4.04 -11.88
C LEU A 113 9.18 5.13 -12.23
N ARG A 114 9.60 5.23 -13.50
CA ARG A 114 10.46 6.35 -13.96
C ARG A 114 9.67 7.64 -14.21
N MET A 115 8.34 7.54 -14.35
CA MET A 115 7.52 8.74 -14.54
C MET A 115 7.51 9.54 -13.25
N SER A 116 7.92 10.81 -13.35
CA SER A 116 7.79 11.80 -12.28
C SER A 116 6.88 12.91 -12.80
N PHE A 117 5.84 13.22 -12.04
CA PHE A 117 4.94 14.31 -12.38
C PHE A 117 5.24 15.48 -11.46
N TYR A 118 5.80 16.55 -12.00
CA TYR A 118 6.03 17.77 -11.24
C TYR A 118 4.70 18.46 -10.94
N GLY A 119 4.56 19.01 -9.74
CA GLY A 119 3.38 19.78 -9.33
C GLY A 119 2.95 19.48 -7.90
N GLY A 120 1.76 19.98 -7.54
CA GLY A 120 1.18 19.74 -6.21
C GLY A 120 0.69 18.32 -6.02
N THR A 121 0.24 18.02 -4.81
CA THR A 121 -0.24 16.70 -4.38
C THR A 121 -1.75 16.71 -4.25
N ASP A 122 -2.44 15.84 -4.98
CA ASP A 122 -3.88 15.61 -4.88
C ASP A 122 -4.14 14.10 -4.71
N VAL A 123 -4.18 13.67 -3.46
CA VAL A 123 -4.46 12.27 -3.12
C VAL A 123 -5.91 11.89 -3.38
N SER A 124 -6.85 12.87 -3.45
CA SER A 124 -8.26 12.60 -3.74
C SER A 124 -8.41 11.90 -5.08
N LEU A 125 -7.63 12.29 -6.10
CA LEU A 125 -7.65 11.64 -7.41
C LEU A 125 -7.23 10.16 -7.34
N ALA A 126 -6.18 9.85 -6.56
CA ALA A 126 -5.72 8.48 -6.36
C ALA A 126 -6.76 7.65 -5.61
N LEU A 127 -7.38 8.23 -4.60
CA LEU A 127 -8.44 7.58 -3.83
C LEU A 127 -9.71 7.36 -4.65
N TYR A 128 -10.13 8.32 -5.51
CA TYR A 128 -11.25 8.12 -6.44
C TYR A 128 -11.00 6.93 -7.36
N GLU A 129 -9.80 6.84 -7.93
CA GLU A 129 -9.43 5.72 -8.78
C GLU A 129 -9.39 4.40 -7.99
N THR A 130 -8.83 4.41 -6.77
CA THR A 130 -8.82 3.25 -5.86
C THR A 130 -10.24 2.77 -5.58
N ILE A 131 -11.16 3.67 -5.22
CA ILE A 131 -12.56 3.36 -4.97
C ILE A 131 -13.22 2.79 -6.23
N ARG A 132 -12.90 3.34 -7.41
CA ARG A 132 -13.40 2.81 -8.68
C ARG A 132 -12.97 1.35 -8.89
N GLN A 133 -11.72 1.02 -8.59
CA GLN A 133 -11.22 -0.36 -8.68
C GLN A 133 -11.86 -1.27 -7.64
N LEU A 134 -12.02 -0.82 -6.39
CA LEU A 134 -12.67 -1.57 -5.31
C LEU A 134 -14.16 -1.87 -5.60
N LYS A 135 -14.82 -1.05 -6.42
CA LYS A 135 -16.19 -1.31 -6.91
C LYS A 135 -16.23 -2.33 -8.05
N GLY A 136 -15.10 -2.66 -8.64
CA GLY A 136 -14.96 -3.67 -9.69
C GLY A 136 -14.72 -5.07 -9.10
N ASN A 137 -15.07 -6.11 -9.88
CA ASN A 137 -14.95 -7.51 -9.42
C ASN A 137 -13.50 -7.96 -9.22
N ASP A 138 -12.53 -7.35 -9.92
CA ASP A 138 -11.14 -7.80 -9.92
C ASP A 138 -10.34 -7.34 -8.69
N TYR A 139 -10.81 -6.27 -8.01
CA TYR A 139 -10.11 -5.61 -6.90
C TYR A 139 -11.01 -5.40 -5.67
N GLU A 140 -12.16 -6.10 -5.56
CA GLU A 140 -13.13 -5.91 -4.47
C GLU A 140 -12.51 -6.09 -3.07
N ASP A 141 -11.63 -7.06 -2.91
CA ASP A 141 -10.97 -7.40 -1.63
C ASP A 141 -9.49 -6.94 -1.59
N ALA A 142 -9.15 -5.86 -2.32
CA ALA A 142 -7.77 -5.41 -2.40
C ALA A 142 -7.26 -4.82 -1.07
N ASP A 143 -5.97 -5.07 -0.78
CA ASP A 143 -5.22 -4.32 0.22
C ASP A 143 -4.72 -3.02 -0.44
N VAL A 144 -5.08 -1.88 0.13
CA VAL A 144 -4.71 -0.55 -0.38
C VAL A 144 -3.53 0.01 0.39
N LEU A 145 -2.49 0.46 -0.31
CA LEU A 145 -1.36 1.16 0.28
C LEU A 145 -1.11 2.48 -0.43
N ILE A 146 -0.94 3.56 0.35
CA ILE A 146 -0.61 4.88 -0.15
C ILE A 146 0.76 5.28 0.38
N ILE A 147 1.69 5.60 -0.51
CA ILE A 147 3.06 6.01 -0.21
C ILE A 147 3.21 7.48 -0.60
N SER A 148 3.35 8.37 0.38
CA SER A 148 3.44 9.82 0.20
C SER A 148 4.20 10.48 1.35
N ASP A 149 4.64 11.70 1.19
CA ASP A 149 5.06 12.57 2.30
C ASP A 149 3.87 13.18 3.04
N PHE A 150 2.65 13.08 2.48
CA PHE A 150 1.39 13.63 2.99
C PHE A 150 1.45 15.13 3.32
N ILE A 151 2.30 15.88 2.62
CA ILE A 151 2.37 17.35 2.71
C ILE A 151 1.29 17.92 1.78
N MET A 152 0.04 17.89 2.25
CA MET A 152 -1.13 18.36 1.51
C MET A 152 -2.17 18.96 2.46
N TYR A 153 -3.13 19.71 1.91
CA TYR A 153 -4.10 20.44 2.75
C TYR A 153 -5.23 19.53 3.24
N LYS A 154 -6.01 18.97 2.34
CA LYS A 154 -7.23 18.22 2.69
C LYS A 154 -7.58 17.23 1.58
N ILE A 155 -8.21 16.13 1.97
CA ILE A 155 -8.86 15.17 1.06
C ILE A 155 -10.31 15.61 0.88
N ASP A 156 -10.88 15.38 -0.30
CA ASP A 156 -12.27 15.67 -0.60
C ASP A 156 -13.22 14.89 0.33
N ASP A 157 -14.20 15.60 0.91
CA ASP A 157 -15.12 15.00 1.88
C ASP A 157 -15.94 13.83 1.29
N ASP A 158 -16.23 13.87 -0.01
CA ASP A 158 -16.93 12.80 -0.71
C ASP A 158 -16.10 11.54 -0.79
N VAL A 159 -14.81 11.69 -1.08
CA VAL A 159 -13.84 10.60 -1.11
C VAL A 159 -13.70 9.97 0.27
N LEU A 160 -13.57 10.78 1.30
CA LEU A 160 -13.45 10.32 2.68
C LEU A 160 -14.67 9.51 3.13
N ARG A 161 -15.89 9.91 2.70
CA ARG A 161 -17.10 9.13 2.98
C ARG A 161 -17.06 7.74 2.33
N GLU A 162 -16.61 7.66 1.09
CA GLU A 162 -16.46 6.38 0.38
C GLU A 162 -15.37 5.51 1.01
N VAL A 163 -14.21 6.06 1.37
CA VAL A 163 -13.14 5.33 2.07
C VAL A 163 -13.68 4.72 3.36
N ARG A 164 -14.35 5.51 4.21
CA ARG A 164 -14.96 5.02 5.44
C ARG A 164 -16.02 3.95 5.19
N PHE A 165 -16.79 4.07 4.12
CA PHE A 165 -17.77 3.06 3.73
C PHE A 165 -17.08 1.71 3.45
N PHE A 166 -15.98 1.70 2.69
CA PHE A 166 -15.23 0.48 2.41
C PHE A 166 -14.55 -0.11 3.65
N GLN A 167 -13.97 0.73 4.52
CA GLN A 167 -13.38 0.29 5.78
C GLN A 167 -14.43 -0.37 6.69
N GLN A 168 -15.59 0.25 6.87
CA GLN A 168 -16.61 -0.20 7.83
C GLN A 168 -17.46 -1.36 7.31
N ASN A 169 -17.81 -1.37 6.01
CA ASN A 169 -18.78 -2.31 5.46
C ASN A 169 -18.14 -3.46 4.68
N LYS A 170 -16.96 -3.24 4.11
CA LYS A 170 -16.22 -4.25 3.33
C LYS A 170 -14.99 -4.78 4.08
N GLY A 171 -14.54 -4.08 5.12
CA GLY A 171 -13.33 -4.43 5.85
C GLY A 171 -12.05 -4.19 5.04
N THR A 172 -12.12 -3.34 4.00
CA THR A 172 -10.95 -2.93 3.22
C THR A 172 -10.02 -2.11 4.09
N GLN A 173 -8.74 -2.44 4.12
CA GLN A 173 -7.73 -1.70 4.86
C GLN A 173 -7.04 -0.71 3.94
N PHE A 174 -6.96 0.55 4.38
CA PHE A 174 -6.26 1.62 3.68
C PHE A 174 -5.02 2.00 4.48
N HIS A 175 -3.90 1.38 4.16
CA HIS A 175 -2.63 1.63 4.81
C HIS A 175 -1.96 2.87 4.23
N SER A 176 -1.32 3.66 5.08
CA SER A 176 -0.46 4.77 4.68
C SER A 176 0.99 4.49 5.04
N LEU A 177 1.90 4.91 4.17
CA LEU A 177 3.32 4.92 4.45
C LEU A 177 3.84 6.34 4.24
N THR A 178 4.14 6.98 5.37
CA THR A 178 4.54 8.38 5.42
C THR A 178 6.05 8.51 5.29
N LEU A 179 6.51 9.33 4.35
CA LEU A 179 7.93 9.58 4.09
C LEU A 179 8.42 10.94 4.61
N SER A 180 7.59 11.66 5.36
CA SER A 180 7.93 12.95 5.97
C SER A 180 7.53 13.01 7.44
N LYS A 181 8.25 13.82 8.21
CA LYS A 181 7.85 14.20 9.58
C LYS A 181 6.86 15.37 9.61
N GLU A 182 6.68 16.04 8.47
CA GLU A 182 5.81 17.21 8.30
C GLU A 182 4.46 16.85 7.67
N ALA A 183 4.14 15.55 7.60
CA ALA A 183 2.87 15.05 7.09
C ALA A 183 1.70 15.65 7.87
N ASN A 184 0.61 15.95 7.16
CA ASN A 184 -0.61 16.48 7.75
C ASN A 184 -1.29 15.40 8.62
N PRO A 185 -1.36 15.55 9.96
CA PRO A 185 -1.95 14.54 10.84
C PRO A 185 -3.45 14.33 10.57
N GLU A 186 -4.20 15.37 10.17
CA GLU A 186 -5.63 15.27 9.86
C GLU A 186 -5.88 14.35 8.65
N VAL A 187 -4.94 14.29 7.71
CA VAL A 187 -5.02 13.40 6.55
C VAL A 187 -4.69 11.96 6.97
N LEU A 188 -3.71 11.78 7.85
CA LEU A 188 -3.28 10.45 8.30
C LEU A 188 -4.32 9.71 9.13
N GLU A 189 -5.21 10.44 9.84
CA GLU A 189 -6.29 9.83 10.65
C GLU A 189 -7.31 9.02 9.84
N PHE A 190 -7.32 9.14 8.50
CA PHE A 190 -8.22 8.37 7.64
C PHE A 190 -7.66 7.01 7.21
N PHE A 191 -6.41 6.75 7.49
CA PHE A 191 -5.73 5.51 7.12
C PHE A 191 -5.51 4.60 8.33
N ASP A 192 -5.46 3.28 8.06
CA ASP A 192 -5.27 2.23 9.09
C ASP A 192 -3.78 2.05 9.46
#